data_21a83b01d582ae62dafb1006b97b27e5
#
_entry.id   21a83b01d582ae62dafb1006b97b27e5
#
_cell.length_a   1.000
_cell.length_b   1.000
_cell.length_c   1.000
_cell.angle_alpha   90.00
_cell.angle_beta   90.00
_cell.angle_gamma   90.00
#
_symmetry.space_group_name_H-M   'P 1'
#
loop_
_entity.id
_entity.type
_entity.pdbx_description
1 polymer ?
#
loop_
_entity_poly.entity_id
_entity_poly.type
_entity_poly.pdbx_seq_one_letter_code
_entity_poly.pdbx_strand_id
1 'polypeptide(L)'
;EDGVHFGPGALEYLAGKIGAHPRMGVEETRKLSSYLGAEGGEITEQMIIDMVPDFGEGDFFEASEAFFSGKLDWAIDAIDRHFFQGKDARPLLATLQNRNRLLIQLRVLVDGGELDPNQRLGKDQLERMGSKYLKHFSNPSEKTTLNVFSQNPWFLGRLIPLLRKFSTRRLIDLQAGLIKAFEDVLTQPKEQHSTIFKNLAIQTHARS
;
A
#
# COMPACT_ATOMS: atom_id res chain seq x y z
N GLU A 1 30.72 5.69 -1.81
CA GLU A 1 32.12 6.08 -1.65
C GLU A 1 32.77 5.36 -0.49
N ASP A 2 32.02 4.76 0.43
CA ASP A 2 32.52 4.27 1.72
C ASP A 2 32.42 2.74 1.89
N GLY A 3 32.50 1.96 0.80
CA GLY A 3 32.43 0.49 0.89
C GLY A 3 31.03 -0.05 1.27
N VAL A 4 30.00 0.80 1.26
CA VAL A 4 28.62 0.40 1.55
C VAL A 4 27.88 0.11 0.26
N HIS A 5 27.19 -1.01 0.19
CA HIS A 5 26.37 -1.39 -0.95
C HIS A 5 25.02 -1.98 -0.48
N PHE A 6 24.03 -1.94 -1.36
CA PHE A 6 22.74 -2.57 -1.10
C PHE A 6 22.77 -4.04 -1.46
N GLY A 7 22.25 -4.87 -0.57
CA GLY A 7 22.00 -6.29 -0.84
C GLY A 7 20.87 -6.50 -1.85
N PRO A 8 20.69 -7.74 -2.33
CA PRO A 8 19.64 -8.06 -3.29
C PRO A 8 18.25 -7.65 -2.79
N GLY A 9 17.56 -6.79 -3.57
CA GLY A 9 16.22 -6.31 -3.24
C GLY A 9 16.14 -5.16 -2.22
N ALA A 10 17.24 -4.86 -1.50
CA ALA A 10 17.24 -3.85 -0.44
C ALA A 10 17.00 -2.43 -0.96
N LEU A 11 17.55 -2.09 -2.12
CA LEU A 11 17.34 -0.77 -2.74
C LEU A 11 15.88 -0.58 -3.16
N GLU A 12 15.28 -1.58 -3.77
CA GLU A 12 13.87 -1.59 -4.15
C GLU A 12 12.96 -1.53 -2.92
N TYR A 13 13.37 -2.20 -1.86
CA TYR A 13 12.68 -2.16 -0.57
C TYR A 13 12.69 -0.75 0.03
N LEU A 14 13.87 -0.12 0.10
CA LEU A 14 14.03 1.25 0.56
C LEU A 14 13.22 2.22 -0.28
N ALA A 15 13.28 2.10 -1.61
CA ALA A 15 12.49 2.94 -2.52
C ALA A 15 10.98 2.79 -2.29
N GLY A 16 10.51 1.57 -1.98
CA GLY A 16 9.12 1.31 -1.61
C GLY A 16 8.69 2.00 -0.31
N LYS A 17 9.58 1.99 0.71
CA LYS A 17 9.33 2.66 1.99
C LYS A 17 9.33 4.19 1.89
N ILE A 18 10.16 4.75 1.02
CA ILE A 18 10.34 6.21 0.86
C ILE A 18 9.27 6.82 -0.06
N GLY A 19 8.74 6.03 -1.02
CA GLY A 19 7.78 6.50 -1.99
C GLY A 19 8.31 7.64 -2.87
N ALA A 20 7.54 8.72 -3.00
CA ALA A 20 7.86 9.87 -3.86
C ALA A 20 8.77 10.92 -3.20
N HIS A 21 9.53 10.56 -2.15
CA HIS A 21 10.36 11.49 -1.39
C HIS A 21 11.88 11.23 -1.58
N PRO A 22 12.52 11.64 -2.71
CA PRO A 22 13.92 11.33 -2.99
C PRO A 22 14.91 11.85 -1.93
N ARG A 23 14.59 13.01 -1.32
CA ARG A 23 15.43 13.60 -0.26
C ARG A 23 15.48 12.68 0.96
N MET A 24 14.35 12.11 1.34
CA MET A 24 14.29 11.13 2.43
C MET A 24 15.13 9.89 2.11
N GLY A 25 15.15 9.45 0.85
CA GLY A 25 16.02 8.36 0.40
C GLY A 25 17.49 8.61 0.68
N VAL A 26 17.95 9.80 0.42
CA VAL A 26 19.33 10.20 0.71
C VAL A 26 19.62 10.20 2.22
N GLU A 27 18.72 10.75 3.02
CA GLU A 27 18.89 10.81 4.48
C GLU A 27 18.86 9.41 5.11
N GLU A 28 17.93 8.55 4.70
CA GLU A 28 17.85 7.20 5.22
C GLU A 28 19.04 6.33 4.76
N THR A 29 19.50 6.51 3.53
CA THR A 29 20.74 5.84 3.06
C THR A 29 21.96 6.27 3.89
N ARG A 30 22.08 7.56 4.20
CA ARG A 30 23.16 8.06 5.07
C ARG A 30 23.08 7.45 6.48
N LYS A 31 21.89 7.38 7.05
CA LYS A 31 21.67 6.77 8.37
C LYS A 31 22.09 5.30 8.39
N LEU A 32 21.66 4.53 7.39
CA LEU A 32 22.03 3.11 7.24
C LEU A 32 23.55 2.94 7.04
N SER A 33 24.16 3.79 6.21
CA SER A 33 25.63 3.78 6.03
C SER A 33 26.37 4.11 7.31
N SER A 34 25.89 5.10 8.07
CA SER A 34 26.47 5.48 9.36
C SER A 34 26.35 4.35 10.39
N TYR A 35 25.28 3.58 10.34
CA TYR A 35 25.11 2.42 11.23
C TYR A 35 26.11 1.30 10.94
N LEU A 36 26.46 1.07 9.68
CA LEU A 36 27.48 0.10 9.27
C LEU A 36 28.91 0.57 9.66
N GLY A 37 29.11 1.86 9.91
CA GLY A 37 30.39 2.42 10.33
C GLY A 37 31.44 2.52 9.23
N ALA A 38 32.70 2.74 9.64
CA ALA A 38 33.82 2.98 8.72
C ALA A 38 34.28 1.72 7.95
N GLU A 39 33.93 0.53 8.41
CA GLU A 39 34.28 -0.72 7.73
C GLU A 39 33.38 -0.97 6.51
N GLY A 40 32.28 -0.22 6.36
CA GLY A 40 31.33 -0.43 5.30
C GLY A 40 30.51 -1.71 5.47
N GLY A 41 29.91 -2.19 4.40
CA GLY A 41 29.17 -3.46 4.39
C GLY A 41 27.91 -3.42 3.57
N GLU A 42 27.08 -4.44 3.76
CA GLU A 42 25.83 -4.62 3.01
C GLU A 42 24.62 -4.07 3.78
N ILE A 43 23.88 -3.14 3.17
CA ILE A 43 22.56 -2.73 3.64
C ILE A 43 21.56 -3.82 3.26
N THR A 44 21.07 -4.56 4.25
CA THR A 44 20.11 -5.65 4.05
C THR A 44 18.66 -5.16 4.12
N GLU A 45 17.72 -5.93 3.54
CA GLU A 45 16.27 -5.67 3.71
C GLU A 45 15.89 -5.59 5.20
N GLN A 46 16.48 -6.46 6.06
CA GLN A 46 16.17 -6.49 7.49
C GLN A 46 16.58 -5.19 8.18
N MET A 47 17.78 -4.65 7.88
CA MET A 47 18.18 -3.35 8.41
C MET A 47 17.22 -2.22 8.02
N ILE A 48 16.71 -2.26 6.79
CA ILE A 48 15.73 -1.27 6.33
C ILE A 48 14.40 -1.44 7.06
N ILE A 49 13.98 -2.69 7.33
CA ILE A 49 12.77 -2.97 8.13
C ILE A 49 12.89 -2.34 9.52
N ASP A 50 14.02 -2.58 10.17
CA ASP A 50 14.21 -2.21 11.58
C ASP A 50 14.49 -0.72 11.78
N MET A 51 15.14 -0.08 10.81
CA MET A 51 15.68 1.27 10.99
C MET A 51 14.99 2.37 10.16
N VAL A 52 14.36 2.03 9.05
CA VAL A 52 13.74 3.02 8.15
C VAL A 52 12.24 3.06 8.37
N PRO A 53 11.69 4.18 8.83
CA PRO A 53 10.24 4.38 8.90
C PRO A 53 9.60 4.26 7.51
N ASP A 54 8.34 3.87 7.45
CA ASP A 54 7.58 3.86 6.20
C ASP A 54 7.18 5.30 5.83
N PHE A 55 7.95 5.93 4.96
CA PHE A 55 7.66 7.28 4.43
C PHE A 55 6.82 7.28 3.16
N GLY A 56 6.61 6.11 2.56
CA GLY A 56 6.07 5.96 1.20
C GLY A 56 4.66 6.50 1.01
N GLU A 57 3.86 6.53 2.05
CA GLU A 57 2.53 7.14 2.09
C GLU A 57 2.30 7.96 3.38
N GLY A 58 3.38 8.31 4.08
CA GLY A 58 3.34 9.17 5.26
C GLY A 58 2.50 8.64 6.41
N ASP A 59 2.00 9.54 7.20
CA ASP A 59 1.17 9.32 8.39
C ASP A 59 -0.18 8.59 8.16
N PHE A 60 -0.54 8.33 6.90
CA PHE A 60 -1.78 7.62 6.54
C PHE A 60 -1.63 6.10 6.55
N PHE A 61 -0.39 5.61 6.68
CA PHE A 61 -0.08 4.19 6.51
C PHE A 61 -0.79 3.33 7.55
N GLU A 62 -0.73 3.71 8.84
CA GLU A 62 -1.37 2.94 9.91
C GLU A 62 -2.88 2.81 9.71
N ALA A 63 -3.58 3.92 9.43
CA ALA A 63 -5.02 3.91 9.24
C ALA A 63 -5.42 3.05 8.02
N SER A 64 -4.64 3.11 6.93
CA SER A 64 -4.86 2.29 5.75
C SER A 64 -4.56 0.80 5.99
N GLU A 65 -3.49 0.47 6.72
CA GLU A 65 -3.19 -0.92 7.07
C GLU A 65 -4.25 -1.51 7.99
N ALA A 66 -4.61 -0.79 9.04
CA ALA A 66 -5.63 -1.17 9.98
C ALA A 66 -6.97 -1.41 9.27
N PHE A 67 -7.35 -0.51 8.34
CA PHE A 67 -8.59 -0.61 7.56
C PHE A 67 -8.69 -1.94 6.79
N PHE A 68 -7.62 -2.40 6.14
CA PHE A 68 -7.61 -3.66 5.40
C PHE A 68 -7.19 -4.88 6.23
N SER A 69 -6.83 -4.70 7.50
CA SER A 69 -6.34 -5.77 8.36
C SER A 69 -7.37 -6.86 8.69
N GLY A 70 -8.67 -6.54 8.57
CA GLY A 70 -9.77 -7.39 9.05
C GLY A 70 -10.01 -7.28 10.56
N LYS A 71 -9.36 -6.33 11.26
CA LYS A 71 -9.51 -6.08 12.70
C LYS A 71 -10.21 -4.73 12.88
N LEU A 72 -11.53 -4.78 13.13
CA LEU A 72 -12.35 -3.56 13.22
C LEU A 72 -11.87 -2.61 14.33
N ASP A 73 -11.56 -3.13 15.52
CA ASP A 73 -11.11 -2.30 16.64
C ASP A 73 -9.86 -1.51 16.29
N TRP A 74 -8.86 -2.19 15.68
CA TRP A 74 -7.65 -1.50 15.22
C TRP A 74 -7.94 -0.46 14.14
N ALA A 75 -8.86 -0.75 13.22
CA ALA A 75 -9.25 0.21 12.17
C ALA A 75 -9.89 1.46 12.78
N ILE A 76 -10.80 1.30 13.73
CA ILE A 76 -11.45 2.42 14.45
C ILE A 76 -10.41 3.25 15.19
N ASP A 77 -9.54 2.61 16.00
CA ASP A 77 -8.51 3.30 16.77
C ASP A 77 -7.51 4.06 15.88
N ALA A 78 -7.09 3.47 14.77
CA ALA A 78 -6.18 4.11 13.85
C ALA A 78 -6.82 5.30 13.11
N ILE A 79 -8.10 5.20 12.75
CA ILE A 79 -8.88 6.30 12.18
C ILE A 79 -9.01 7.43 13.22
N ASP A 80 -9.33 7.13 14.47
CA ASP A 80 -9.46 8.15 15.51
C ASP A 80 -8.12 8.85 15.78
N ARG A 81 -7.00 8.12 15.86
CA ARG A 81 -5.67 8.73 15.96
C ARG A 81 -5.34 9.63 14.79
N HIS A 82 -5.66 9.20 13.56
CA HIS A 82 -5.45 10.00 12.35
C HIS A 82 -6.13 11.37 12.46
N PHE A 83 -7.41 11.40 12.79
CA PHE A 83 -8.18 12.65 12.87
C PHE A 83 -7.87 13.46 14.13
N PHE A 84 -7.55 12.81 15.26
CA PHE A 84 -7.10 13.49 16.47
C PHE A 84 -5.81 14.29 16.26
N GLN A 85 -4.93 13.79 15.41
CA GLN A 85 -3.70 14.49 15.00
C GLN A 85 -3.96 15.63 13.99
N GLY A 86 -5.21 15.93 13.68
CA GLY A 86 -5.58 17.01 12.75
C GLY A 86 -5.30 16.73 11.27
N LYS A 87 -5.05 15.46 10.90
CA LYS A 87 -4.73 15.07 9.53
C LYS A 87 -5.94 15.15 8.61
N ASP A 88 -5.70 15.45 7.32
CA ASP A 88 -6.78 15.61 6.33
C ASP A 88 -7.36 14.24 5.91
N ALA A 89 -8.67 14.24 5.65
CA ALA A 89 -9.41 13.06 5.20
C ALA A 89 -9.07 12.63 3.75
N ARG A 90 -8.80 13.59 2.86
CA ARG A 90 -8.63 13.32 1.43
C ARG A 90 -7.42 12.46 1.08
N PRO A 91 -6.23 12.70 1.63
CA PRO A 91 -5.10 11.80 1.41
C PRO A 91 -5.34 10.38 1.92
N LEU A 92 -5.95 10.22 3.11
CA LEU A 92 -6.31 8.89 3.62
C LEU A 92 -7.27 8.18 2.67
N LEU A 93 -8.31 8.88 2.20
CA LEU A 93 -9.27 8.33 1.26
C LEU A 93 -8.64 7.92 -0.06
N ALA A 94 -7.74 8.75 -0.62
CA ALA A 94 -7.00 8.43 -1.83
C ALA A 94 -6.15 7.16 -1.66
N THR A 95 -5.48 7.01 -0.51
CA THR A 95 -4.71 5.82 -0.16
C THR A 95 -5.60 4.57 -0.08
N LEU A 96 -6.77 4.65 0.58
CA LEU A 96 -7.72 3.55 0.64
C LEU A 96 -8.24 3.16 -0.74
N GLN A 97 -8.60 4.13 -1.59
CA GLN A 97 -9.05 3.89 -2.96
C GLN A 97 -7.97 3.23 -3.82
N ASN A 98 -6.74 3.72 -3.75
CA ASN A 98 -5.62 3.17 -4.51
C ASN A 98 -5.33 1.72 -4.11
N ARG A 99 -5.29 1.45 -2.81
CA ARG A 99 -5.09 0.09 -2.29
C ARG A 99 -6.24 -0.84 -2.71
N ASN A 100 -7.49 -0.39 -2.60
CA ASN A 100 -8.64 -1.19 -2.99
C ASN A 100 -8.64 -1.53 -4.49
N ARG A 101 -8.26 -0.59 -5.36
CA ARG A 101 -8.13 -0.84 -6.81
C ARG A 101 -7.11 -1.93 -7.13
N LEU A 102 -5.97 -1.92 -6.43
CA LEU A 102 -4.97 -2.97 -6.60
C LEU A 102 -5.47 -4.32 -6.06
N LEU A 103 -6.16 -4.34 -4.90
CA LEU A 103 -6.75 -5.55 -4.36
C LEU A 103 -7.80 -6.16 -5.29
N ILE A 104 -8.65 -5.35 -5.94
CA ILE A 104 -9.61 -5.81 -6.95
C ILE A 104 -8.87 -6.54 -8.08
N GLN A 105 -7.84 -5.91 -8.66
CA GLN A 105 -7.08 -6.48 -9.77
C GLN A 105 -6.37 -7.77 -9.36
N LEU A 106 -5.69 -7.78 -8.20
CA LEU A 106 -5.03 -8.98 -7.68
C LEU A 106 -6.05 -10.10 -7.41
N ARG A 107 -7.21 -9.77 -6.84
CA ARG A 107 -8.24 -10.76 -6.55
C ARG A 107 -8.79 -11.41 -7.84
N VAL A 108 -9.00 -10.62 -8.89
CA VAL A 108 -9.41 -11.13 -10.21
C VAL A 108 -8.37 -12.10 -10.78
N LEU A 109 -7.06 -11.79 -10.63
CA LEU A 109 -6.00 -12.71 -11.07
C LEU A 109 -5.99 -14.02 -10.27
N VAL A 110 -6.30 -13.96 -8.97
CA VAL A 110 -6.43 -15.16 -8.12
C VAL A 110 -7.66 -15.96 -8.52
N ASP A 111 -8.81 -15.31 -8.69
CA ASP A 111 -10.06 -15.96 -9.09
C ASP A 111 -9.98 -16.60 -10.49
N GLY A 112 -9.18 -16.00 -11.39
CA GLY A 112 -8.87 -16.53 -12.71
C GLY A 112 -7.77 -17.61 -12.73
N GLY A 113 -7.19 -17.97 -11.58
CA GLY A 113 -6.14 -18.99 -11.49
C GLY A 113 -4.78 -18.57 -12.04
N GLU A 114 -4.57 -17.27 -12.31
CA GLU A 114 -3.32 -16.73 -12.84
C GLU A 114 -2.30 -16.38 -11.74
N LEU A 115 -2.78 -16.09 -10.53
CA LEU A 115 -2.00 -15.78 -9.36
C LEU A 115 -2.32 -16.75 -8.22
N ASP A 116 -1.31 -17.47 -7.73
CA ASP A 116 -1.44 -18.28 -6.52
C ASP A 116 -1.14 -17.38 -5.29
N PRO A 117 -2.12 -17.14 -4.39
CA PRO A 117 -1.93 -16.29 -3.22
C PRO A 117 -0.99 -16.89 -2.16
N ASN A 118 -0.53 -18.14 -2.33
CA ASN A 118 0.40 -18.81 -1.44
C ASN A 118 1.85 -18.76 -1.94
N GLN A 119 2.08 -18.29 -3.16
CA GLN A 119 3.39 -18.17 -3.75
C GLN A 119 3.90 -16.72 -3.75
N ARG A 120 5.22 -16.56 -3.66
CA ARG A 120 5.84 -15.24 -3.79
C ARG A 120 5.70 -14.75 -5.24
N LEU A 121 5.16 -13.56 -5.39
CA LEU A 121 5.06 -12.90 -6.69
C LEU A 121 6.44 -12.39 -7.14
N GLY A 122 6.97 -12.97 -8.22
CA GLY A 122 8.22 -12.54 -8.84
C GLY A 122 8.00 -11.53 -9.98
N LYS A 123 9.05 -10.79 -10.33
CA LYS A 123 9.03 -9.79 -11.40
C LYS A 123 8.67 -10.43 -12.75
N ASP A 124 9.34 -11.53 -13.12
CA ASP A 124 9.11 -12.24 -14.38
C ASP A 124 7.68 -12.79 -14.50
N GLN A 125 7.10 -13.21 -13.36
CA GLN A 125 5.72 -13.68 -13.32
C GLN A 125 4.76 -12.52 -13.57
N LEU A 126 4.99 -11.37 -12.93
CA LEU A 126 4.18 -10.16 -13.12
C LEU A 126 4.26 -9.65 -14.56
N GLU A 127 5.44 -9.65 -15.17
CA GLU A 127 5.64 -9.25 -16.57
C GLU A 127 4.94 -10.21 -17.55
N ARG A 128 5.04 -11.53 -17.32
CA ARG A 128 4.32 -12.53 -18.14
C ARG A 128 2.80 -12.38 -18.06
N MET A 129 2.25 -12.19 -16.86
CA MET A 129 0.82 -11.93 -16.69
C MET A 129 0.44 -10.60 -17.37
N GLY A 130 1.23 -9.54 -17.17
CA GLY A 130 1.01 -8.22 -17.77
C GLY A 130 0.93 -8.28 -19.29
N SER A 131 1.79 -9.05 -19.92
CA SER A 131 1.82 -9.20 -21.39
C SER A 131 0.49 -9.70 -21.96
N LYS A 132 -0.26 -10.52 -21.24
CA LYS A 132 -1.58 -11.01 -21.68
C LYS A 132 -2.64 -9.89 -21.71
N TYR A 133 -2.48 -8.89 -20.86
CA TYR A 133 -3.48 -7.86 -20.59
C TYR A 133 -3.11 -6.48 -21.14
N LEU A 134 -1.96 -6.32 -21.79
CA LEU A 134 -1.46 -5.04 -22.34
C LEU A 134 -2.53 -4.27 -23.14
N LYS A 135 -3.32 -4.98 -23.95
CA LYS A 135 -4.37 -4.38 -24.79
C LYS A 135 -5.49 -3.71 -24.01
N HIS A 136 -5.61 -3.97 -22.70
CA HIS A 136 -6.64 -3.39 -21.84
C HIS A 136 -6.19 -2.11 -21.15
N PHE A 137 -4.93 -1.70 -21.32
CA PHE A 137 -4.36 -0.51 -20.69
C PHE A 137 -3.99 0.51 -21.77
N SER A 138 -4.48 1.74 -21.60
CA SER A 138 -4.22 2.84 -22.54
C SER A 138 -2.75 3.23 -22.59
N ASN A 139 -2.06 3.16 -21.44
CA ASN A 139 -0.62 3.40 -21.32
C ASN A 139 0.02 2.34 -20.42
N PRO A 140 0.43 1.18 -20.98
CA PRO A 140 0.95 0.06 -20.19
C PRO A 140 2.23 0.37 -19.40
N SER A 141 3.03 1.34 -19.84
CA SER A 141 4.28 1.75 -19.20
C SER A 141 4.08 2.77 -18.07
N GLU A 142 2.90 3.38 -17.96
CA GLU A 142 2.62 4.34 -16.90
C GLU A 142 2.40 3.64 -15.55
N LYS A 143 3.15 4.09 -14.54
CA LYS A 143 3.00 3.60 -13.17
C LYS A 143 1.75 4.20 -12.54
N THR A 144 0.67 3.42 -12.49
CA THR A 144 -0.62 3.83 -11.94
C THR A 144 -1.30 2.67 -11.21
N THR A 145 -2.11 2.98 -10.19
CA THR A 145 -2.94 1.98 -9.49
C THR A 145 -4.07 1.40 -10.36
N LEU A 146 -4.30 1.96 -11.53
CA LEU A 146 -5.20 1.40 -12.54
C LEU A 146 -4.57 0.23 -13.30
N ASN A 147 -3.25 0.03 -13.16
CA ASN A 147 -2.51 -1.07 -13.77
C ASN A 147 -1.63 -1.77 -12.73
N VAL A 148 -2.10 -2.91 -12.23
CA VAL A 148 -1.38 -3.72 -11.24
C VAL A 148 -0.01 -4.18 -11.74
N PHE A 149 0.14 -4.42 -13.04
CA PHE A 149 1.39 -4.88 -13.64
C PHE A 149 2.49 -3.81 -13.70
N SER A 150 2.13 -2.53 -13.49
CA SER A 150 3.08 -1.43 -13.38
C SER A 150 3.64 -1.24 -11.97
N GLN A 151 3.17 -2.03 -10.99
CA GLN A 151 3.54 -1.90 -9.59
C GLN A 151 4.77 -2.76 -9.25
N ASN A 152 5.45 -2.38 -8.16
CA ASN A 152 6.54 -3.17 -7.62
C ASN A 152 6.02 -4.54 -7.10
N PRO A 153 6.58 -5.69 -7.54
CA PRO A 153 6.15 -7.02 -7.11
C PRO A 153 6.20 -7.21 -5.59
N TRP A 154 7.20 -6.62 -4.92
CA TRP A 154 7.32 -6.67 -3.48
C TRP A 154 6.14 -5.98 -2.78
N PHE A 155 5.77 -4.78 -3.23
CA PHE A 155 4.60 -4.06 -2.70
C PHE A 155 3.31 -4.87 -2.91
N LEU A 156 3.12 -5.45 -4.09
CA LEU A 156 1.98 -6.33 -4.37
C LEU A 156 1.99 -7.57 -3.47
N GLY A 157 3.18 -8.13 -3.20
CA GLY A 157 3.36 -9.27 -2.30
C GLY A 157 2.83 -9.00 -0.89
N ARG A 158 2.89 -7.76 -0.39
CA ARG A 158 2.28 -7.36 0.89
C ARG A 158 0.74 -7.31 0.84
N LEU A 159 0.17 -7.07 -0.33
CA LEU A 159 -1.30 -7.01 -0.50
C LEU A 159 -1.93 -8.39 -0.67
N ILE A 160 -1.21 -9.35 -1.25
CA ILE A 160 -1.73 -10.69 -1.55
C ILE A 160 -2.33 -11.40 -0.32
N PRO A 161 -1.72 -11.41 0.88
CA PRO A 161 -2.33 -12.04 2.06
C PRO A 161 -3.70 -11.46 2.45
N LEU A 162 -3.95 -10.18 2.13
CA LEU A 162 -5.23 -9.53 2.41
C LEU A 162 -6.38 -10.11 1.56
N LEU A 163 -6.07 -10.67 0.39
CA LEU A 163 -7.07 -11.25 -0.51
C LEU A 163 -7.83 -12.42 0.12
N ARG A 164 -7.27 -13.09 1.12
CA ARG A 164 -7.98 -14.15 1.85
C ARG A 164 -9.21 -13.63 2.61
N LYS A 165 -9.25 -12.34 2.92
CA LYS A 165 -10.31 -11.69 3.70
C LYS A 165 -11.39 -11.03 2.85
N PHE A 166 -11.12 -10.84 1.55
CA PHE A 166 -12.00 -10.09 0.66
C PHE A 166 -12.30 -10.87 -0.61
N SER A 167 -13.59 -11.09 -0.91
CA SER A 167 -14.03 -11.54 -2.21
C SER A 167 -14.03 -10.39 -3.22
N THR A 168 -14.02 -10.70 -4.52
CA THR A 168 -14.15 -9.69 -5.60
C THR A 168 -15.37 -8.81 -5.39
N ARG A 169 -16.53 -9.39 -5.07
CA ARG A 169 -17.77 -8.66 -4.81
C ARG A 169 -17.59 -7.65 -3.67
N ARG A 170 -16.99 -8.08 -2.58
CA ARG A 170 -16.78 -7.22 -1.40
C ARG A 170 -15.85 -6.04 -1.68
N LEU A 171 -14.79 -6.25 -2.47
CA LEU A 171 -13.89 -5.17 -2.88
C LEU A 171 -14.58 -4.17 -3.82
N ILE A 172 -15.49 -4.63 -4.68
CA ILE A 172 -16.30 -3.76 -5.54
C ILE A 172 -17.30 -2.95 -4.70
N ASP A 173 -17.98 -3.58 -3.74
CA ASP A 173 -18.89 -2.89 -2.83
C ASP A 173 -18.14 -1.85 -1.96
N LEU A 174 -16.92 -2.19 -1.52
CA LEU A 174 -16.03 -1.24 -0.84
C LEU A 174 -15.64 -0.07 -1.75
N GLN A 175 -15.37 -0.30 -3.03
CA GLN A 175 -15.06 0.79 -3.96
C GLN A 175 -16.24 1.77 -4.09
N ALA A 176 -17.46 1.28 -4.14
CA ALA A 176 -18.67 2.11 -4.13
C ALA A 176 -18.80 2.91 -2.80
N GLY A 177 -18.52 2.25 -1.66
CA GLY A 177 -18.49 2.91 -0.35
C GLY A 177 -17.43 4.02 -0.26
N LEU A 178 -16.24 3.80 -0.83
CA LEU A 178 -15.16 4.80 -0.89
C LEU A 178 -15.54 6.01 -1.76
N ILE A 179 -16.27 5.80 -2.86
CA ILE A 179 -16.79 6.89 -3.70
C ILE A 179 -17.80 7.71 -2.89
N LYS A 180 -18.73 7.04 -2.21
CA LYS A 180 -19.72 7.72 -1.34
C LYS A 180 -19.04 8.49 -0.21
N ALA A 181 -18.03 7.90 0.45
CA ALA A 181 -17.25 8.58 1.48
C ALA A 181 -16.52 9.83 0.94
N PHE A 182 -16.07 9.80 -0.34
CA PHE A 182 -15.48 10.98 -0.99
C PHE A 182 -16.50 12.12 -1.15
N GLU A 183 -17.70 11.81 -1.61
CA GLU A 183 -18.79 12.79 -1.71
C GLU A 183 -19.13 13.39 -0.33
N ASP A 184 -19.22 12.54 0.69
CA ASP A 184 -19.51 12.97 2.06
C ASP A 184 -18.39 13.86 2.64
N VAL A 185 -17.11 13.54 2.41
CA VAL A 185 -15.96 14.38 2.81
C VAL A 185 -15.96 15.75 2.13
N LEU A 186 -16.48 15.86 0.90
CA LEU A 186 -16.57 17.14 0.19
C LEU A 186 -17.73 18.02 0.67
N THR A 187 -18.79 17.41 1.19
CA THR A 187 -20.05 18.10 1.52
C THR A 187 -20.26 18.32 3.01
N GLN A 188 -19.57 17.55 3.86
CA GLN A 188 -19.77 17.58 5.30
C GLN A 188 -18.63 18.31 6.04
N PRO A 189 -18.91 18.89 7.23
CA PRO A 189 -17.89 19.55 8.04
C PRO A 189 -16.78 18.59 8.46
N LYS A 190 -15.56 19.12 8.70
CA LYS A 190 -14.38 18.33 9.07
C LYS A 190 -14.57 17.49 10.34
N GLU A 191 -15.38 17.96 11.27
CA GLU A 191 -15.70 17.27 12.53
C GLU A 191 -16.41 15.93 12.31
N GLN A 192 -17.05 15.76 11.15
CA GLN A 192 -17.75 14.54 10.79
C GLN A 192 -16.87 13.55 10.01
N HIS A 193 -15.68 13.94 9.54
CA HIS A 193 -14.85 13.10 8.70
C HIS A 193 -14.46 11.80 9.42
N SER A 194 -14.04 11.84 10.70
CA SER A 194 -13.75 10.62 11.46
C SER A 194 -14.95 9.64 11.45
N THR A 195 -16.16 10.16 11.64
CA THR A 195 -17.40 9.34 11.64
C THR A 195 -17.65 8.69 10.28
N ILE A 196 -17.42 9.40 9.18
CA ILE A 196 -17.56 8.86 7.81
C ILE A 196 -16.64 7.64 7.65
N PHE A 197 -15.36 7.75 8.03
CA PHE A 197 -14.40 6.66 7.88
C PHE A 197 -14.69 5.50 8.82
N LYS A 198 -15.10 5.76 10.07
CA LYS A 198 -15.51 4.70 11.02
C LYS A 198 -16.72 3.93 10.51
N ASN A 199 -17.74 4.62 10.00
CA ASN A 199 -18.91 3.97 9.40
C ASN A 199 -18.52 3.11 8.19
N LEU A 200 -17.62 3.61 7.32
CA LEU A 200 -17.11 2.83 6.20
C LEU A 200 -16.35 1.57 6.68
N ALA A 201 -15.52 1.68 7.72
CA ALA A 201 -14.82 0.54 8.31
C ALA A 201 -15.82 -0.47 8.89
N ILE A 202 -16.81 -0.04 9.66
CA ILE A 202 -17.86 -0.90 10.22
C ILE A 202 -18.58 -1.65 9.09
N GLN A 203 -19.06 -0.96 8.07
CA GLN A 203 -19.76 -1.57 6.93
C GLN A 203 -18.86 -2.59 6.18
N THR A 204 -17.57 -2.28 6.07
CA THR A 204 -16.60 -3.15 5.42
C THR A 204 -16.35 -4.41 6.25
N HIS A 205 -16.34 -4.33 7.56
CA HIS A 205 -16.05 -5.45 8.46
C HIS A 205 -17.29 -6.25 8.89
N ALA A 206 -18.47 -5.63 8.98
CA ALA A 206 -19.71 -6.30 9.39
C ALA A 206 -20.23 -7.35 8.39
N ARG A 207 -19.76 -7.34 7.15
CA ARG A 207 -20.13 -8.28 6.10
C ARG A 207 -19.13 -9.45 5.95
N SER A 208 -18.36 -9.73 7.01
CA SER A 208 -17.33 -10.81 7.07
C SER A 208 -17.98 -12.16 7.29
#